data_af77a74d9ad4e46b333d5b27eb5aaade
#
_entry.id   af77a74d9ad4e46b333d5b27eb5aaade
#
_cell.length_a   1.000
_cell.length_b   1.000
_cell.length_c   1.000
_cell.angle_alpha   90.00
_cell.angle_beta   90.00
_cell.angle_gamma   90.00
#
_symmetry.space_group_name_H-M   'P 1'
#
loop_
_entity.id
_entity.type
_entity.pdbx_description
1 polymer ?
#
loop_
_entity_poly.entity_id
_entity_poly.type
_entity_poly.pdbx_seq_one_letter_code
_entity_poly.pdbx_strand_id
1 'polypeptide(L)'
;MLQLRKRRKRVHFIMEHEQLTYYEALKWLARKYNIEVKERELTDEEKQAHSLRESLFVVNQYAAEYFQDILYNNIDGQRIGMTYLRGRGFRDDIIKKFQLGYSTDSHDALAKAAIQKGYKADYLVKTGLCYRKDDGSLRDRFWGRVIFPVHTLSGKVVAFGGRVLNAATKNVQMKYVNSPESEIYHKSRELYGIYFAKQAIVRQDRCFLVEGYTDVISMHQSGIENVVASSGTALTAEQIRMIHRFTNNITVLYDGDGAGNQSQYPGY
;
A
#
# COMPACT_ATOMS: atom_id res chain seq x y z
N MET A 1 37.86 -4.02 -0.65
CA MET A 1 36.69 -3.63 -1.45
C MET A 1 35.49 -4.57 -1.31
N LEU A 2 35.62 -5.89 -1.22
CA LEU A 2 34.48 -6.84 -1.07
C LEU A 2 33.70 -6.69 0.25
N GLN A 3 34.35 -6.38 1.36
CA GLN A 3 33.68 -6.18 2.66
C GLN A 3 32.82 -4.90 2.73
N LEU A 4 33.20 -3.82 2.04
CA LEU A 4 32.40 -2.59 1.95
C LEU A 4 31.14 -2.77 1.12
N ARG A 5 31.17 -3.58 0.06
CA ARG A 5 29.97 -3.93 -0.74
C ARG A 5 28.96 -4.77 0.05
N LYS A 6 29.42 -5.69 0.91
CA LYS A 6 28.53 -6.48 1.80
C LYS A 6 27.89 -5.63 2.89
N ARG A 7 28.59 -4.62 3.44
CA ARG A 7 28.06 -3.69 4.44
C ARG A 7 26.98 -2.77 3.86
N ARG A 8 27.19 -2.21 2.64
CA ARG A 8 26.16 -1.42 1.94
C ARG A 8 24.85 -2.19 1.73
N LYS A 9 24.92 -3.48 1.40
CA LYS A 9 23.73 -4.31 1.21
C LYS A 9 22.88 -4.46 2.50
N ARG A 10 23.52 -4.57 3.67
CA ARG A 10 22.80 -4.74 4.96
C ARG A 10 22.07 -3.46 5.39
N VAL A 11 22.72 -2.31 5.31
CA VAL A 11 22.08 -1.02 5.63
C VAL A 11 20.93 -0.75 4.66
N HIS A 12 21.15 -0.96 3.37
CA HIS A 12 20.13 -0.77 2.35
C HIS A 12 18.91 -1.70 2.55
N PHE A 13 19.13 -2.94 2.97
CA PHE A 13 18.06 -3.85 3.35
C PHE A 13 17.22 -3.29 4.50
N ILE A 14 17.86 -2.76 5.57
CA ILE A 14 17.15 -2.18 6.71
C ILE A 14 16.40 -0.90 6.30
N MET A 15 17.01 -0.04 5.48
CA MET A 15 16.35 1.15 4.94
C MET A 15 15.03 0.82 4.29
N GLU A 16 15.00 -0.25 3.51
CA GLU A 16 13.84 -0.61 2.73
C GLU A 16 12.85 -1.50 3.50
N HIS A 17 13.37 -2.38 4.36
CA HIS A 17 12.53 -3.25 5.19
C HIS A 17 11.75 -2.43 6.23
N GLU A 18 12.43 -1.49 6.89
CA GLU A 18 11.87 -0.65 7.94
C GLU A 18 11.38 0.72 7.43
N GLN A 19 11.49 0.97 6.10
CA GLN A 19 11.18 2.26 5.47
C GLN A 19 11.92 3.43 6.10
N LEU A 20 13.18 3.20 6.42
CA LEU A 20 14.06 4.16 7.08
C LEU A 20 14.97 4.86 6.07
N THR A 21 15.35 6.10 6.35
CA THR A 21 16.46 6.76 5.67
C THR A 21 17.77 6.02 5.98
N TYR A 22 18.83 6.30 5.21
CA TYR A 22 20.15 5.69 5.45
C TYR A 22 20.64 5.91 6.88
N TYR A 23 20.43 7.10 7.39
CA TYR A 23 20.85 7.49 8.74
C TYR A 23 20.03 6.79 9.83
N GLU A 24 18.74 6.70 9.66
CA GLU A 24 17.84 5.96 10.58
C GLU A 24 18.14 4.47 10.59
N ALA A 25 18.42 3.89 9.42
CA ALA A 25 18.82 2.49 9.32
C ALA A 25 20.17 2.22 10.03
N LEU A 26 21.11 3.17 9.96
CA LEU A 26 22.34 3.11 10.75
C LEU A 26 22.09 3.21 12.25
N LYS A 27 21.22 4.11 12.69
CA LYS A 27 20.81 4.24 14.11
C LYS A 27 20.12 2.96 14.59
N TRP A 28 19.21 2.39 13.78
CA TRP A 28 18.53 1.15 14.09
C TRP A 28 19.51 -0.01 14.27
N LEU A 29 20.47 -0.14 13.36
CA LEU A 29 21.55 -1.14 13.46
C LEU A 29 22.44 -0.90 14.68
N ALA A 30 22.81 0.35 14.94
CA ALA A 30 23.64 0.72 16.08
C ALA A 30 22.97 0.36 17.41
N ARG A 31 21.68 0.67 17.58
CA ARG A 31 20.89 0.25 18.75
C ARG A 31 20.83 -1.26 18.88
N LYS A 32 20.57 -1.97 17.78
CA LYS A 32 20.48 -3.43 17.76
C LYS A 32 21.78 -4.11 18.14
N TYR A 33 22.93 -3.52 17.82
CA TYR A 33 24.25 -4.08 18.09
C TYR A 33 25.00 -3.35 19.22
N ASN A 34 24.32 -2.49 19.97
CA ASN A 34 24.87 -1.71 21.09
C ASN A 34 26.13 -0.88 20.68
N ILE A 35 26.11 -0.30 19.49
CA ILE A 35 27.20 0.54 18.97
C ILE A 35 26.84 1.99 19.24
N GLU A 36 27.74 2.70 19.94
CA GLU A 36 27.58 4.13 20.16
C GLU A 36 27.83 4.89 18.85
N VAL A 37 26.82 5.64 18.36
CA VAL A 37 26.91 6.47 17.17
C VAL A 37 26.94 7.93 17.60
N LYS A 38 28.01 8.65 17.27
CA LYS A 38 28.01 10.11 17.38
C LYS A 38 26.96 10.66 16.43
N GLU A 39 25.90 11.22 16.96
CA GLU A 39 24.80 11.77 16.20
C GLU A 39 25.24 13.07 15.51
N ARG A 40 25.13 13.11 14.18
CA ARG A 40 25.10 14.38 13.46
C ARG A 40 23.74 15.01 13.72
N GLU A 41 23.70 16.22 14.16
CA GLU A 41 22.44 16.98 14.22
C GLU A 41 21.86 17.10 12.80
N LEU A 42 20.61 16.66 12.65
CA LEU A 42 19.86 16.85 11.41
C LEU A 42 19.66 18.36 11.19
N THR A 43 19.74 18.81 9.96
CA THR A 43 19.35 20.18 9.63
C THR A 43 17.87 20.38 9.92
N ASP A 44 17.41 21.60 10.10
CA ASP A 44 16.01 21.87 10.38
C ASP A 44 15.11 21.45 9.22
N GLU A 45 15.60 21.53 7.98
CA GLU A 45 14.92 21.01 6.78
C GLU A 45 14.77 19.48 6.81
N GLU A 46 15.83 18.75 7.19
CA GLU A 46 15.79 17.30 7.35
C GLU A 46 14.82 16.85 8.46
N LYS A 47 14.77 17.59 9.58
CA LYS A 47 13.81 17.35 10.67
C LYS A 47 12.37 17.59 10.23
N GLN A 48 12.13 18.67 9.47
CA GLN A 48 10.80 18.98 8.95
C GLN A 48 10.32 17.93 7.93
N ALA A 49 11.18 17.53 6.99
CA ALA A 49 10.87 16.50 6.01
C ALA A 49 10.56 15.15 6.69
N HIS A 50 11.35 14.77 7.71
CA HIS A 50 11.10 13.57 8.50
C HIS A 50 9.77 13.64 9.25
N SER A 51 9.49 14.75 9.93
CA SER A 51 8.24 14.99 10.66
C SER A 51 7.02 14.97 9.73
N LEU A 52 7.14 15.55 8.54
CA LEU A 52 6.09 15.51 7.53
C LEU A 52 5.84 14.05 7.08
N ARG A 53 6.87 13.32 6.71
CA ARG A 53 6.76 11.93 6.27
C ARG A 53 6.09 11.04 7.32
N GLU A 54 6.47 11.14 8.58
CA GLU A 54 5.83 10.41 9.68
C GLU A 54 4.36 10.81 9.84
N SER A 55 4.03 12.09 9.70
CA SER A 55 2.65 12.58 9.74
C SER A 55 1.79 11.99 8.61
N LEU A 56 2.37 11.81 7.41
CA LEU A 56 1.67 11.17 6.28
C LEU A 56 1.40 9.68 6.54
N PHE A 57 2.33 8.95 7.15
CA PHE A 57 2.08 7.56 7.57
C PHE A 57 0.99 7.47 8.63
N VAL A 58 1.00 8.37 9.61
CA VAL A 58 -0.02 8.39 10.68
C VAL A 58 -1.41 8.65 10.11
N VAL A 59 -1.54 9.57 9.16
CA VAL A 59 -2.84 9.86 8.53
C VAL A 59 -3.34 8.71 7.65
N ASN A 60 -2.43 8.01 6.95
CA ASN A 60 -2.81 6.82 6.17
C ASN A 60 -3.22 5.66 7.09
N GLN A 61 -2.52 5.46 8.19
CA GLN A 61 -2.90 4.44 9.18
C GLN A 61 -4.30 4.73 9.76
N TYR A 62 -4.57 5.98 10.13
CA TYR A 62 -5.90 6.40 10.57
C TYR A 62 -6.97 6.12 9.50
N ALA A 63 -6.70 6.44 8.24
CA ALA A 63 -7.64 6.19 7.15
C ALA A 63 -7.92 4.68 6.97
N ALA A 64 -6.90 3.83 7.08
CA ALA A 64 -7.07 2.38 7.01
C ALA A 64 -7.98 1.86 8.15
N GLU A 65 -7.74 2.32 9.37
CA GLU A 65 -8.57 1.99 10.55
C GLU A 65 -10.01 2.51 10.38
N TYR A 66 -10.17 3.73 9.89
CA TYR A 66 -11.47 4.32 9.59
C TYR A 66 -12.26 3.50 8.57
N PHE A 67 -11.65 3.15 7.43
CA PHE A 67 -12.34 2.34 6.41
C PHE A 67 -12.67 0.93 6.90
N GLN A 68 -11.81 0.36 7.75
CA GLN A 68 -12.05 -0.94 8.37
C GLN A 68 -13.21 -0.84 9.39
N ASP A 69 -13.24 0.20 10.21
CA ASP A 69 -14.34 0.45 11.14
C ASP A 69 -15.68 0.61 10.40
N ILE A 70 -15.70 1.37 9.31
CA ILE A 70 -16.90 1.50 8.46
C ILE A 70 -17.31 0.13 7.89
N LEU A 71 -16.38 -0.70 7.45
CA LEU A 71 -16.73 -2.04 6.92
C LEU A 71 -17.41 -2.92 7.97
N TYR A 72 -16.93 -2.88 9.22
CA TYR A 72 -17.41 -3.78 10.28
C TYR A 72 -18.56 -3.23 11.11
N ASN A 73 -18.62 -1.92 11.31
CA ASN A 73 -19.52 -1.30 12.30
C ASN A 73 -20.58 -0.36 11.71
N ASN A 74 -20.48 -0.05 10.40
CA ASN A 74 -21.50 0.78 9.72
C ASN A 74 -22.48 -0.10 8.95
N ILE A 75 -23.77 0.30 8.89
CA ILE A 75 -24.85 -0.44 8.22
C ILE A 75 -24.53 -0.65 6.73
N ASP A 76 -24.10 0.40 6.02
CA ASP A 76 -23.76 0.30 4.59
C ASP A 76 -22.48 -0.51 4.38
N GLY A 77 -21.52 -0.40 5.29
CA GLY A 77 -20.31 -1.21 5.30
C GLY A 77 -20.64 -2.71 5.34
N GLN A 78 -21.54 -3.10 6.23
CA GLN A 78 -21.99 -4.48 6.38
C GLN A 78 -22.83 -4.96 5.18
N ARG A 79 -23.83 -4.16 4.79
CA ARG A 79 -24.79 -4.54 3.75
C ARG A 79 -24.19 -4.52 2.34
N ILE A 80 -23.26 -3.62 2.06
CA ILE A 80 -22.68 -3.40 0.74
C ILE A 80 -21.25 -3.96 0.69
N GLY A 81 -20.35 -3.42 1.51
CA GLY A 81 -18.94 -3.78 1.50
C GLY A 81 -18.66 -5.22 1.87
N MET A 82 -19.17 -5.65 3.05
CA MET A 82 -18.95 -7.00 3.55
C MET A 82 -19.66 -8.04 2.69
N THR A 83 -20.90 -7.77 2.25
CA THR A 83 -21.65 -8.65 1.34
C THR A 83 -20.89 -8.85 0.02
N TYR A 84 -20.31 -7.80 -0.53
CA TYR A 84 -19.48 -7.90 -1.73
C TYR A 84 -18.23 -8.78 -1.50
N LEU A 85 -17.50 -8.56 -0.41
CA LEU A 85 -16.28 -9.31 -0.13
C LEU A 85 -16.57 -10.79 0.11
N ARG A 86 -17.60 -11.11 0.90
CA ARG A 86 -18.06 -12.49 1.12
C ARG A 86 -18.62 -13.12 -0.16
N GLY A 87 -19.35 -12.35 -0.98
CA GLY A 87 -19.85 -12.80 -2.29
C GLY A 87 -18.74 -13.14 -3.29
N ARG A 88 -17.53 -12.59 -3.10
CA ARG A 88 -16.32 -13.00 -3.83
C ARG A 88 -15.62 -14.22 -3.22
N GLY A 89 -16.17 -14.81 -2.17
CA GLY A 89 -15.61 -15.96 -1.48
C GLY A 89 -14.49 -15.62 -0.49
N PHE A 90 -14.29 -14.36 -0.12
CA PHE A 90 -13.27 -14.01 0.87
C PHE A 90 -13.76 -14.33 2.29
N ARG A 91 -12.91 -15.03 3.05
CA ARG A 91 -13.16 -15.34 4.46
C ARG A 91 -12.89 -14.12 5.34
N ASP A 92 -13.58 -14.04 6.47
CA ASP A 92 -13.48 -12.91 7.42
C ASP A 92 -12.07 -12.75 8.00
N ASP A 93 -11.35 -13.86 8.24
CA ASP A 93 -9.95 -13.83 8.68
C ASP A 93 -9.02 -13.17 7.65
N ILE A 94 -9.26 -13.44 6.37
CA ILE A 94 -8.51 -12.85 5.25
C ILE A 94 -8.88 -11.38 5.05
N ILE A 95 -10.17 -11.02 5.11
CA ILE A 95 -10.64 -9.64 5.06
C ILE A 95 -9.94 -8.81 6.15
N LYS A 96 -9.85 -9.37 7.38
CA LYS A 96 -9.16 -8.74 8.50
C LYS A 96 -7.65 -8.68 8.30
N LYS A 97 -7.03 -9.77 7.83
CA LYS A 97 -5.58 -9.87 7.59
C LYS A 97 -5.10 -8.81 6.61
N PHE A 98 -5.81 -8.64 5.49
CA PHE A 98 -5.50 -7.64 4.47
C PHE A 98 -6.00 -6.24 4.80
N GLN A 99 -6.61 -6.03 5.97
CA GLN A 99 -7.17 -4.76 6.45
C GLN A 99 -8.15 -4.13 5.46
N LEU A 100 -8.95 -4.97 4.75
CA LEU A 100 -9.91 -4.47 3.79
C LEU A 100 -10.93 -3.57 4.48
N GLY A 101 -11.37 -2.54 3.77
CA GLY A 101 -12.27 -1.53 4.30
C GLY A 101 -13.41 -1.17 3.34
N TYR A 102 -14.26 -0.26 3.77
CA TYR A 102 -15.31 0.32 2.95
C TYR A 102 -15.40 1.83 3.18
N SER A 103 -15.63 2.59 2.13
CA SER A 103 -15.96 4.01 2.18
C SER A 103 -17.39 4.20 1.71
N THR A 104 -18.21 4.88 2.53
CA THR A 104 -19.62 5.16 2.21
C THR A 104 -19.77 6.08 0.99
N ASP A 105 -20.99 6.27 0.50
CA ASP A 105 -21.29 7.16 -0.63
C ASP A 105 -21.15 8.66 -0.28
N SER A 106 -20.92 8.99 0.98
CA SER A 106 -20.65 10.37 1.40
C SER A 106 -19.31 10.84 0.81
N HIS A 107 -19.34 12.03 0.22
CA HIS A 107 -18.18 12.56 -0.49
C HIS A 107 -17.12 13.22 0.39
N ASP A 108 -17.36 13.34 1.70
CA ASP A 108 -16.50 14.08 2.64
C ASP A 108 -16.46 13.44 4.05
N ALA A 109 -16.93 12.20 4.18
CA ALA A 109 -17.04 11.54 5.48
C ALA A 109 -15.67 11.31 6.13
N LEU A 110 -14.69 10.79 5.37
CA LEU A 110 -13.32 10.62 5.87
C LEU A 110 -12.69 11.98 6.21
N ALA A 111 -12.82 12.98 5.31
CA ALA A 111 -12.26 14.31 5.53
C ALA A 111 -12.77 14.92 6.82
N LYS A 112 -14.09 14.90 7.04
CA LYS A 112 -14.71 15.41 8.27
C LYS A 112 -14.24 14.67 9.52
N ALA A 113 -14.24 13.34 9.49
CA ALA A 113 -13.81 12.51 10.61
C ALA A 113 -12.33 12.75 10.95
N ALA A 114 -11.45 12.84 9.95
CA ALA A 114 -10.04 13.08 10.16
C ALA A 114 -9.77 14.48 10.74
N ILE A 115 -10.42 15.53 10.23
CA ILE A 115 -10.30 16.90 10.75
C ILE A 115 -10.81 16.97 12.19
N GLN A 116 -11.93 16.33 12.49
CA GLN A 116 -12.48 16.26 13.87
C GLN A 116 -11.51 15.58 14.84
N LYS A 117 -10.72 14.61 14.36
CA LYS A 117 -9.65 13.94 15.12
C LYS A 117 -8.35 14.76 15.22
N GLY A 118 -8.30 15.96 14.60
CA GLY A 118 -7.15 16.86 14.65
C GLY A 118 -6.12 16.67 13.55
N TYR A 119 -6.39 15.84 12.52
CA TYR A 119 -5.50 15.72 11.37
C TYR A 119 -5.58 16.95 10.47
N LYS A 120 -4.43 17.38 9.94
CA LYS A 120 -4.37 18.53 9.04
C LYS A 120 -4.93 18.18 7.65
N ALA A 121 -5.78 19.07 7.12
CA ALA A 121 -6.36 18.94 5.78
C ALA A 121 -5.29 18.71 4.69
N ASP A 122 -4.14 19.37 4.79
CA ASP A 122 -3.04 19.26 3.83
C ASP A 122 -2.43 17.86 3.80
N TYR A 123 -2.42 17.12 4.91
CA TYR A 123 -1.93 15.74 4.91
C TYR A 123 -2.88 14.79 4.19
N LEU A 124 -4.21 15.00 4.29
CA LEU A 124 -5.20 14.25 3.53
C LEU A 124 -5.05 14.47 2.01
N VAL A 125 -4.69 15.71 1.62
CA VAL A 125 -4.44 16.03 0.20
C VAL A 125 -3.11 15.46 -0.27
N LYS A 126 -2.04 15.62 0.52
CA LYS A 126 -0.70 15.11 0.18
C LYS A 126 -0.63 13.59 0.04
N THR A 127 -1.42 12.85 0.81
CA THR A 127 -1.55 11.38 0.70
C THR A 127 -2.52 10.95 -0.40
N GLY A 128 -3.26 11.89 -0.99
CA GLY A 128 -4.28 11.62 -2.00
C GLY A 128 -5.54 10.94 -1.45
N LEU A 129 -5.75 10.93 -0.13
CA LEU A 129 -7.01 10.49 0.49
C LEU A 129 -8.17 11.42 0.09
N CYS A 130 -7.87 12.71 0.01
CA CYS A 130 -8.81 13.74 -0.42
C CYS A 130 -8.20 14.61 -1.52
N TYR A 131 -9.05 15.38 -2.18
CA TYR A 131 -8.63 16.48 -3.05
C TYR A 131 -9.40 17.75 -2.71
N ARG A 132 -8.81 18.91 -3.01
CA ARG A 132 -9.47 20.21 -2.85
C ARG A 132 -10.29 20.53 -4.08
N LYS A 133 -11.51 21.02 -3.87
CA LYS A 133 -12.31 21.64 -4.91
C LYS A 133 -11.94 23.11 -5.06
N ASP A 134 -12.50 23.75 -6.11
CA ASP A 134 -12.28 25.16 -6.39
C ASP A 134 -12.80 26.08 -5.26
N ASP A 135 -13.83 25.65 -4.53
CA ASP A 135 -14.37 26.33 -3.34
C ASP A 135 -13.53 26.15 -2.07
N GLY A 136 -12.41 25.45 -2.16
CA GLY A 136 -11.50 25.13 -1.05
C GLY A 136 -11.94 23.96 -0.18
N SER A 137 -13.15 23.41 -0.36
CA SER A 137 -13.65 22.25 0.38
C SER A 137 -12.90 20.97 0.01
N LEU A 138 -12.85 20.02 0.95
CA LEU A 138 -12.27 18.68 0.70
C LEU A 138 -13.33 17.72 0.15
N ARG A 139 -12.89 16.84 -0.74
CA ARG A 139 -13.67 15.71 -1.21
C ARG A 139 -12.85 14.44 -1.10
N ASP A 140 -13.48 13.40 -0.55
CA ASP A 140 -12.89 12.07 -0.42
C ASP A 140 -12.66 11.44 -1.80
N ARG A 141 -11.49 10.83 -2.01
CA ARG A 141 -11.16 10.16 -3.28
C ARG A 141 -11.88 8.83 -3.46
N PHE A 142 -12.10 8.12 -2.35
CA PHE A 142 -12.51 6.72 -2.36
C PHE A 142 -13.99 6.48 -1.99
N TRP A 143 -14.84 7.52 -2.04
CA TRP A 143 -16.26 7.39 -1.70
C TRP A 143 -16.96 6.28 -2.49
N GLY A 144 -17.89 5.55 -1.86
CA GLY A 144 -18.67 4.47 -2.46
C GLY A 144 -17.86 3.24 -2.90
N ARG A 145 -16.74 2.92 -2.21
CA ARG A 145 -15.80 1.89 -2.67
C ARG A 145 -15.40 0.92 -1.56
N VAL A 146 -15.17 -0.33 -1.95
CA VAL A 146 -14.35 -1.26 -1.15
C VAL A 146 -12.89 -0.84 -1.27
N ILE A 147 -12.17 -0.86 -0.15
CA ILE A 147 -10.83 -0.32 0.01
C ILE A 147 -9.83 -1.44 0.21
N PHE A 148 -8.71 -1.35 -0.51
CA PHE A 148 -7.57 -2.25 -0.47
C PHE A 148 -6.34 -1.44 -0.03
N PRO A 149 -5.91 -1.50 1.25
CA PRO A 149 -4.71 -0.81 1.70
C PRO A 149 -3.44 -1.41 1.08
N VAL A 150 -2.56 -0.56 0.62
CA VAL A 150 -1.23 -0.94 0.09
C VAL A 150 -0.21 -0.77 1.21
N HIS A 151 0.55 -1.82 1.48
CA HIS A 151 1.53 -1.85 2.57
C HIS A 151 2.95 -1.85 2.03
N THR A 152 3.83 -1.14 2.70
CA THR A 152 5.28 -1.27 2.50
C THR A 152 5.77 -2.65 2.94
N LEU A 153 7.02 -2.97 2.68
CA LEU A 153 7.69 -4.16 3.22
C LEU A 153 7.64 -4.26 4.77
N SER A 154 7.63 -3.12 5.47
CA SER A 154 7.54 -3.06 6.93
C SER A 154 6.11 -3.12 7.47
N GLY A 155 5.09 -3.07 6.60
CA GLY A 155 3.68 -3.14 6.98
C GLY A 155 3.02 -1.78 7.25
N LYS A 156 3.71 -0.66 6.98
CA LYS A 156 3.08 0.67 7.04
C LYS A 156 2.15 0.86 5.85
N VAL A 157 0.96 1.42 6.05
CA VAL A 157 0.03 1.75 4.97
C VAL A 157 0.49 3.01 4.24
N VAL A 158 0.73 2.91 2.93
CA VAL A 158 1.24 4.01 2.10
C VAL A 158 0.24 4.51 1.07
N ALA A 159 -0.71 3.69 0.67
CA ALA A 159 -1.67 4.01 -0.38
C ALA A 159 -2.93 3.14 -0.25
N PHE A 160 -3.89 3.40 -1.09
CA PHE A 160 -5.14 2.65 -1.18
C PHE A 160 -5.54 2.41 -2.63
N GLY A 161 -6.11 1.24 -2.88
CA GLY A 161 -6.94 0.96 -4.03
C GLY A 161 -8.41 1.00 -3.63
N GLY A 162 -9.27 1.50 -4.49
CA GLY A 162 -10.71 1.56 -4.23
C GLY A 162 -11.51 1.01 -5.40
N ARG A 163 -12.34 -0.03 -5.18
CA ARG A 163 -13.22 -0.61 -6.19
C ARG A 163 -14.66 -0.17 -5.97
N VAL A 164 -15.27 0.44 -6.98
CA VAL A 164 -16.71 0.77 -6.97
C VAL A 164 -17.54 -0.52 -7.07
N LEU A 165 -18.62 -0.61 -6.29
CA LEU A 165 -19.43 -1.83 -6.20
C LEU A 165 -20.72 -1.77 -6.99
N ASN A 166 -21.24 -0.58 -7.31
CA ASN A 166 -22.54 -0.44 -7.91
C ASN A 166 -22.52 0.01 -9.36
N ALA A 167 -23.18 -0.77 -10.23
CA ALA A 167 -23.72 -0.27 -11.48
C ALA A 167 -24.76 0.88 -11.30
N ALA A 168 -25.23 1.12 -10.05
CA ALA A 168 -26.18 2.18 -9.72
C ALA A 168 -25.54 3.57 -9.66
N THR A 169 -24.23 3.69 -9.48
CA THR A 169 -23.50 4.93 -9.78
C THR A 169 -23.31 5.06 -11.29
N LYS A 170 -24.39 5.33 -11.99
CA LYS A 170 -24.46 5.45 -13.47
C LYS A 170 -23.45 6.42 -14.11
N ASN A 171 -22.65 7.14 -13.31
CA ASN A 171 -21.66 8.12 -13.72
C ASN A 171 -20.22 7.83 -13.23
N VAL A 172 -19.92 6.67 -12.63
CA VAL A 172 -18.54 6.36 -12.24
C VAL A 172 -17.82 5.68 -13.37
N GLN A 173 -17.05 6.45 -14.12
CA GLN A 173 -16.30 5.99 -15.30
C GLN A 173 -15.16 4.99 -14.97
N MET A 174 -14.65 4.94 -13.72
CA MET A 174 -13.54 4.08 -13.36
C MET A 174 -13.92 3.05 -12.30
N LYS A 175 -13.84 1.77 -12.68
CA LYS A 175 -14.06 0.61 -11.81
C LYS A 175 -13.10 0.60 -10.60
N TYR A 176 -11.84 0.90 -10.83
CA TYR A 176 -10.80 1.04 -9.80
C TYR A 176 -10.21 2.45 -9.80
N VAL A 177 -9.95 2.96 -8.59
CA VAL A 177 -9.20 4.19 -8.34
C VAL A 177 -8.07 3.86 -7.38
N ASN A 178 -6.87 4.33 -7.67
CA ASN A 178 -5.70 4.18 -6.81
C ASN A 178 -5.29 5.53 -6.22
N SER A 179 -4.56 5.51 -5.10
CA SER A 179 -3.87 6.70 -4.61
C SER A 179 -2.94 7.26 -5.69
N PRO A 180 -2.80 8.59 -5.78
CA PRO A 180 -1.78 9.22 -6.62
C PRO A 180 -0.39 9.02 -6.01
N GLU A 181 0.65 9.37 -6.76
CA GLU A 181 2.02 9.51 -6.24
C GLU A 181 2.05 10.47 -5.06
N SER A 182 2.89 10.20 -4.06
CA SER A 182 3.06 11.04 -2.89
C SER A 182 4.47 10.90 -2.30
N GLU A 183 4.79 11.68 -1.27
CA GLU A 183 6.09 11.60 -0.59
C GLU A 183 6.35 10.23 0.08
N ILE A 184 5.30 9.45 0.33
CA ILE A 184 5.40 8.13 0.97
C ILE A 184 5.00 6.97 0.04
N TYR A 185 4.48 7.25 -1.15
CA TYR A 185 4.00 6.24 -2.10
C TYR A 185 4.49 6.49 -3.52
N HIS A 186 5.19 5.51 -4.07
CA HIS A 186 5.62 5.47 -5.46
C HIS A 186 5.09 4.19 -6.11
N LYS A 187 4.08 4.33 -6.96
CA LYS A 187 3.39 3.20 -7.59
C LYS A 187 4.35 2.26 -8.34
N SER A 188 5.38 2.82 -8.93
CA SER A 188 6.43 2.07 -9.64
C SER A 188 7.33 1.24 -8.73
N ARG A 189 7.28 1.43 -7.41
CA ARG A 189 8.16 0.78 -6.42
C ARG A 189 7.42 -0.13 -5.46
N GLU A 190 6.09 -0.06 -5.43
CA GLU A 190 5.29 -0.84 -4.49
C GLU A 190 4.64 -2.05 -5.19
N LEU A 191 4.51 -3.14 -4.45
CA LEU A 191 3.80 -4.35 -4.86
C LEU A 191 2.72 -4.66 -3.82
N TYR A 192 1.48 -4.77 -4.27
CA TYR A 192 0.40 -5.18 -3.39
C TYR A 192 0.63 -6.59 -2.86
N GLY A 193 0.41 -6.78 -1.57
CA GLY A 193 0.57 -8.08 -0.91
C GLY A 193 1.99 -8.40 -0.44
N ILE A 194 3.02 -7.64 -0.82
CA ILE A 194 4.43 -7.94 -0.52
C ILE A 194 4.71 -8.10 0.99
N TYR A 195 4.05 -7.29 1.84
CA TYR A 195 4.16 -7.41 3.28
C TYR A 195 3.77 -8.80 3.78
N PHE A 196 2.68 -9.34 3.28
CA PHE A 196 2.16 -10.66 3.65
C PHE A 196 2.92 -11.80 2.97
N ALA A 197 3.44 -11.56 1.77
CA ALA A 197 4.07 -12.58 0.92
C ALA A 197 5.55 -12.83 1.21
N LYS A 198 6.29 -11.83 1.71
CA LYS A 198 7.76 -11.85 1.80
C LYS A 198 8.34 -13.10 2.46
N GLN A 199 7.74 -13.58 3.56
CA GLN A 199 8.22 -14.77 4.25
C GLN A 199 7.95 -16.06 3.45
N ALA A 200 6.79 -16.15 2.80
CA ALA A 200 6.45 -17.28 1.94
C ALA A 200 7.30 -17.30 0.68
N ILE A 201 7.62 -16.14 0.11
CA ILE A 201 8.54 -16.02 -1.05
C ILE A 201 9.90 -16.58 -0.68
N VAL A 202 10.48 -16.19 0.47
CA VAL A 202 11.79 -16.72 0.93
C VAL A 202 11.71 -18.23 1.18
N ARG A 203 10.66 -18.70 1.88
CA ARG A 203 10.53 -20.12 2.23
C ARG A 203 10.38 -21.03 1.02
N GLN A 204 9.67 -20.56 -0.01
CA GLN A 204 9.36 -21.35 -1.22
C GLN A 204 10.33 -21.05 -2.36
N ASP A 205 11.25 -20.10 -2.19
CA ASP A 205 12.17 -19.59 -3.22
C ASP A 205 11.45 -19.31 -4.56
N ARG A 206 10.25 -18.72 -4.47
CA ARG A 206 9.41 -18.38 -5.63
C ARG A 206 8.44 -17.27 -5.31
N CYS A 207 8.22 -16.36 -6.27
CA CYS A 207 7.19 -15.33 -6.21
C CYS A 207 6.22 -15.48 -7.40
N PHE A 208 4.93 -15.49 -7.14
CA PHE A 208 3.89 -15.34 -8.14
C PHE A 208 3.53 -13.86 -8.29
N LEU A 209 3.49 -13.38 -9.53
CA LEU A 209 3.07 -12.04 -9.87
C LEU A 209 1.75 -12.10 -10.63
N VAL A 210 0.73 -11.45 -10.09
CA VAL A 210 -0.62 -11.34 -10.67
C VAL A 210 -0.97 -9.89 -10.97
N GLU A 211 -2.14 -9.62 -11.57
CA GLU A 211 -2.51 -8.27 -11.98
C GLU A 211 -3.10 -7.43 -10.85
N GLY A 212 -4.03 -7.98 -10.08
CA GLY A 212 -4.90 -7.20 -9.22
C GLY A 212 -4.92 -7.57 -7.75
N TYR A 213 -5.56 -6.72 -6.96
CA TYR A 213 -5.72 -6.87 -5.51
C TYR A 213 -6.46 -8.16 -5.15
N THR A 214 -7.55 -8.44 -5.87
CA THR A 214 -8.41 -9.59 -5.61
C THR A 214 -7.73 -10.92 -5.92
N ASP A 215 -6.83 -10.94 -6.91
CA ASP A 215 -6.10 -12.14 -7.31
C ASP A 215 -5.08 -12.52 -6.23
N VAL A 216 -4.37 -11.53 -5.68
CA VAL A 216 -3.48 -11.73 -4.52
C VAL A 216 -4.25 -12.31 -3.34
N ILE A 217 -5.41 -11.73 -3.01
CA ILE A 217 -6.21 -12.18 -1.85
C ILE A 217 -6.74 -13.59 -2.07
N SER A 218 -7.25 -13.90 -3.28
CA SER A 218 -7.76 -15.23 -3.63
C SER A 218 -6.69 -16.31 -3.56
N MET A 219 -5.52 -16.06 -4.15
CA MET A 219 -4.38 -17.00 -4.11
C MET A 219 -3.87 -17.17 -2.67
N HIS A 220 -3.70 -16.08 -1.95
CA HIS A 220 -3.25 -16.11 -0.56
C HIS A 220 -4.20 -16.94 0.34
N GLN A 221 -5.51 -16.74 0.18
CA GLN A 221 -6.53 -17.51 0.90
C GLN A 221 -6.48 -19.00 0.58
N SER A 222 -6.11 -19.36 -0.66
CA SER A 222 -5.97 -20.74 -1.13
C SER A 222 -4.64 -21.39 -0.73
N GLY A 223 -3.83 -20.71 0.11
CA GLY A 223 -2.55 -21.21 0.60
C GLY A 223 -1.34 -20.85 -0.28
N ILE A 224 -1.54 -20.14 -1.40
CA ILE A 224 -0.45 -19.61 -2.23
C ILE A 224 -0.10 -18.21 -1.71
N GLU A 225 0.62 -18.19 -0.59
CA GLU A 225 0.91 -16.95 0.14
C GLU A 225 2.05 -16.11 -0.50
N ASN A 226 2.87 -16.71 -1.36
CA ASN A 226 4.01 -16.08 -2.05
C ASN A 226 3.59 -15.34 -3.32
N VAL A 227 2.51 -14.57 -3.26
CA VAL A 227 1.88 -13.86 -4.37
C VAL A 227 1.82 -12.35 -4.14
N VAL A 228 2.10 -11.58 -5.19
CA VAL A 228 2.06 -10.11 -5.21
C VAL A 228 1.42 -9.60 -6.50
N ALA A 229 0.98 -8.33 -6.51
CA ALA A 229 0.47 -7.69 -7.72
C ALA A 229 1.10 -6.32 -7.99
N SER A 230 1.25 -5.99 -9.29
CA SER A 230 1.65 -4.65 -9.75
C SER A 230 0.52 -3.61 -9.68
N SER A 231 -0.72 -4.07 -9.47
CA SER A 231 -1.93 -3.26 -9.21
C SER A 231 -2.26 -2.24 -10.30
N GLY A 232 -2.33 -2.71 -11.54
CA GLY A 232 -2.81 -1.92 -12.70
C GLY A 232 -1.75 -1.02 -13.31
N THR A 233 -0.48 -1.39 -13.19
CA THR A 233 0.65 -0.82 -13.96
C THR A 233 1.42 -1.92 -14.65
N ALA A 234 2.09 -1.58 -15.76
CA ALA A 234 3.12 -2.45 -16.29
C ALA A 234 4.20 -2.71 -15.22
N LEU A 235 4.72 -3.94 -15.18
CA LEU A 235 5.76 -4.32 -14.25
C LEU A 235 7.03 -3.46 -14.44
N THR A 236 7.51 -2.84 -13.37
CA THR A 236 8.68 -1.98 -13.42
C THR A 236 9.96 -2.69 -13.00
N ALA A 237 11.11 -2.12 -13.39
CA ALA A 237 12.40 -2.61 -12.96
C ALA A 237 12.60 -2.51 -11.43
N GLU A 238 12.01 -1.49 -10.79
CA GLU A 238 12.03 -1.33 -9.34
C GLU A 238 11.24 -2.43 -8.62
N GLN A 239 10.06 -2.77 -9.12
CA GLN A 239 9.24 -3.87 -8.59
C GLN A 239 9.94 -5.23 -8.75
N ILE A 240 10.58 -5.49 -9.90
CA ILE A 240 11.40 -6.70 -10.11
C ILE A 240 12.56 -6.73 -9.10
N ARG A 241 13.30 -5.62 -8.93
CA ARG A 241 14.38 -5.54 -7.95
C ARG A 241 13.90 -5.77 -6.52
N MET A 242 12.67 -5.35 -6.19
CA MET A 242 12.08 -5.61 -4.88
C MET A 242 11.88 -7.12 -4.66
N ILE A 243 11.33 -7.85 -5.64
CA ILE A 243 11.15 -9.30 -5.55
C ILE A 243 12.51 -10.02 -5.48
N HIS A 244 13.49 -9.57 -6.26
CA HIS A 244 14.84 -10.15 -6.29
C HIS A 244 15.63 -10.06 -4.98
N ARG A 245 15.13 -9.34 -3.98
CA ARG A 245 15.67 -9.39 -2.61
C ARG A 245 15.37 -10.70 -1.90
N PHE A 246 14.29 -11.36 -2.31
CA PHE A 246 13.75 -12.55 -1.66
C PHE A 246 13.94 -13.80 -2.48
N THR A 247 13.85 -13.74 -3.82
CA THR A 247 14.00 -14.86 -4.74
C THR A 247 14.37 -14.39 -6.15
N ASN A 248 15.06 -15.25 -6.91
CA ASN A 248 15.27 -15.05 -8.34
C ASN A 248 14.19 -15.70 -9.22
N ASN A 249 13.28 -16.48 -8.61
CA ASN A 249 12.27 -17.25 -9.32
C ASN A 249 10.94 -16.51 -9.32
N ILE A 250 10.61 -15.84 -10.41
CA ILE A 250 9.35 -15.09 -10.59
C ILE A 250 8.50 -15.81 -11.62
N THR A 251 7.26 -16.13 -11.28
CA THR A 251 6.26 -16.68 -12.20
C THR A 251 5.16 -15.64 -12.39
N VAL A 252 4.97 -15.17 -13.61
CA VAL A 252 3.94 -14.20 -13.97
C VAL A 252 2.66 -14.94 -14.38
N LEU A 253 1.54 -14.56 -13.77
CA LEU A 253 0.20 -15.11 -14.02
C LEU A 253 -0.72 -13.95 -14.34
N TYR A 254 -0.76 -13.54 -15.61
CA TYR A 254 -1.64 -12.49 -16.10
C TYR A 254 -2.80 -13.08 -16.88
N ASP A 255 -3.92 -12.34 -16.93
CA ASP A 255 -5.06 -12.73 -17.72
C ASP A 255 -4.68 -12.83 -19.20
N GLY A 256 -5.15 -13.86 -19.90
CA GLY A 256 -4.84 -14.10 -21.31
C GLY A 256 -5.64 -13.23 -22.28
N ASP A 257 -6.28 -12.14 -21.79
CA ASP A 257 -6.95 -11.15 -22.64
C ASP A 257 -5.94 -10.22 -23.34
N GLY A 258 -6.42 -9.45 -24.33
CA GLY A 258 -5.54 -8.58 -25.12
C GLY A 258 -4.79 -7.52 -24.31
N ALA A 259 -5.26 -7.16 -23.11
CA ALA A 259 -4.61 -6.24 -22.21
C ALA A 259 -3.46 -6.93 -21.42
N GLY A 260 -3.65 -8.18 -21.00
CA GLY A 260 -2.63 -8.98 -20.32
C GLY A 260 -1.43 -9.25 -21.24
N ASN A 261 -1.65 -9.48 -22.53
CA ASN A 261 -0.57 -9.71 -23.50
C ASN A 261 0.29 -8.46 -23.77
N GLN A 262 -0.28 -7.24 -23.66
CA GLN A 262 0.49 -6.00 -23.87
C GLN A 262 1.35 -5.62 -22.65
N SER A 263 1.00 -6.09 -21.44
CA SER A 263 1.76 -5.81 -20.22
C SER A 263 2.97 -6.74 -20.01
N GLN A 264 3.08 -7.83 -20.78
CA GLN A 264 4.13 -8.85 -20.61
C GLN A 264 5.51 -8.42 -21.15
N TYR A 265 5.58 -7.48 -22.11
CA TYR A 265 6.85 -7.06 -22.72
C TYR A 265 6.93 -5.52 -22.79
N PRO A 266 7.57 -4.83 -21.83
CA PRO A 266 8.11 -3.53 -22.14
C PRO A 266 9.17 -3.73 -23.23
N GLY A 267 8.96 -3.13 -24.40
CA GLY A 267 9.87 -3.26 -25.55
C GLY A 267 11.31 -3.00 -25.15
N TYR A 268 12.19 -3.89 -25.61
CA TYR A 268 13.63 -3.71 -25.57
C TYR A 268 14.03 -2.56 -26.50
#